data_7a0adea9a252ab3a1966c5e4875758e2
#
_entry.id   7a0adea9a252ab3a1966c5e4875758e2
#
_cell.length_a   1.000
_cell.length_b   1.000
_cell.length_c   1.000
_cell.angle_alpha   90.00
_cell.angle_beta   90.00
_cell.angle_gamma   90.00
#
_symmetry.space_group_name_H-M   'P 1'
#
loop_
_entity.id
_entity.type
_entity.pdbx_description
1 polymer ?
#
loop_
_entity_poly.entity_id
_entity_poly.type
_entity_poly.pdbx_seq_one_letter_code
_entity_poly.pdbx_strand_id
1 'polypeptide(L)'
;VYPTNIITNKGAHGLITAAVDELGSEPGGMDTPIALDPESGRPWRARFDAYALAHEERQLQTAAYILCAYLTGMRDGEVQAMQPGCLQRSRSADGLIDRLTIRSTLYKGRGADGEIEEWVTIEPVARAVEAATRLAARHRPRREDGGIWIVLHRAVAQDRGVPHVVRRINRYREHLDERYGSQGAPVIPLVEGRRWSFNTRQFRRTVAWHIANRPFGVVAGKIQYKHASVAMFDGYAGSSESGFRQEVEQEKRLGQFDDIVAHYEAAQRGERLAGPGASRVTHEI
;
A
#
# COMPACT_ATOMS: atom_id res chain seq x y z
N VAL A 1 -17.08 -10.41 -18.98
CA VAL A 1 -18.42 -9.84 -19.33
C VAL A 1 -19.43 -10.68 -18.57
N TYR A 2 -19.90 -10.18 -17.43
CA TYR A 2 -21.02 -10.84 -16.74
C TYR A 2 -22.29 -10.55 -17.53
N PRO A 3 -23.07 -11.55 -17.94
CA PRO A 3 -24.34 -11.32 -18.61
C PRO A 3 -25.40 -10.90 -17.58
N THR A 4 -25.24 -9.68 -17.04
CA THR A 4 -26.20 -9.10 -16.08
C THR A 4 -27.60 -8.93 -16.69
N ASN A 5 -27.72 -8.98 -18.00
CA ASN A 5 -28.99 -8.77 -18.71
C ASN A 5 -29.91 -10.02 -18.72
N ILE A 6 -29.37 -11.22 -18.45
CA ILE A 6 -30.22 -12.43 -18.45
C ILE A 6 -31.03 -12.53 -17.16
N ILE A 7 -30.44 -12.13 -16.01
CA ILE A 7 -31.11 -12.22 -14.70
C ILE A 7 -32.19 -11.17 -14.52
N THR A 8 -32.09 -10.03 -15.22
CA THR A 8 -33.10 -8.95 -15.13
C THR A 8 -34.27 -9.10 -16.10
N ASN A 9 -34.16 -10.02 -17.05
CA ASN A 9 -35.27 -10.28 -17.99
C ASN A 9 -36.23 -11.31 -17.38
N LYS A 10 -37.44 -10.87 -17.01
CA LYS A 10 -38.46 -11.73 -16.41
C LYS A 10 -38.82 -12.97 -17.26
N GLY A 11 -38.76 -12.87 -18.59
CA GLY A 11 -38.94 -14.02 -19.48
C GLY A 11 -37.82 -15.06 -19.43
N ALA A 12 -36.56 -14.60 -19.33
CA ALA A 12 -35.42 -15.46 -19.19
C ALA A 12 -35.39 -16.17 -17.83
N HIS A 13 -35.89 -15.53 -16.78
CA HIS A 13 -35.93 -16.14 -15.44
C HIS A 13 -36.79 -17.39 -15.41
N GLY A 14 -37.95 -17.39 -16.04
CA GLY A 14 -38.84 -18.57 -16.14
C GLY A 14 -38.15 -19.76 -16.87
N LEU A 15 -37.47 -19.45 -17.98
CA LEU A 15 -36.72 -20.47 -18.75
C LEU A 15 -35.54 -21.06 -17.96
N ILE A 16 -34.81 -20.20 -17.23
CA ILE A 16 -33.70 -20.65 -16.37
C ILE A 16 -34.22 -21.54 -15.24
N THR A 17 -35.32 -21.13 -14.59
CA THR A 17 -35.93 -21.90 -13.51
C THR A 17 -36.36 -23.28 -14.02
N ALA A 18 -37.08 -23.36 -15.15
CA ALA A 18 -37.50 -24.61 -15.76
C ALA A 18 -36.29 -25.50 -16.13
N ALA A 19 -35.24 -24.92 -16.70
CA ALA A 19 -34.03 -25.69 -17.03
C ALA A 19 -33.33 -26.20 -15.76
N VAL A 20 -33.28 -25.44 -14.69
CA VAL A 20 -32.71 -25.85 -13.40
C VAL A 20 -33.54 -26.97 -12.77
N ASP A 21 -34.85 -26.91 -12.87
CA ASP A 21 -35.76 -27.94 -12.35
C ASP A 21 -35.63 -29.28 -13.13
N GLU A 22 -35.35 -29.20 -14.42
CA GLU A 22 -35.20 -30.38 -15.31
C GLU A 22 -33.78 -30.97 -15.27
N LEU A 23 -32.74 -30.12 -15.33
CA LEU A 23 -31.34 -30.55 -15.51
C LEU A 23 -30.53 -30.52 -14.21
N GLY A 24 -31.09 -29.94 -13.15
CA GLY A 24 -30.37 -29.61 -11.94
C GLY A 24 -29.46 -28.37 -12.11
N SER A 25 -28.76 -28.01 -11.05
CA SER A 25 -27.77 -26.95 -11.07
C SER A 25 -26.40 -27.48 -10.69
N GLU A 26 -25.40 -27.15 -11.48
CA GLU A 26 -24.02 -27.31 -11.05
C GLU A 26 -23.63 -26.19 -10.12
N PRO A 27 -22.83 -26.44 -9.06
CA PRO A 27 -22.31 -25.42 -8.25
C PRO A 27 -21.46 -24.45 -9.12
N GLY A 28 -21.96 -23.24 -9.40
CA GLY A 28 -21.28 -22.23 -10.23
C GLY A 28 -19.87 -21.92 -9.72
N GLY A 29 -18.89 -21.78 -10.57
CA GLY A 29 -17.52 -21.47 -10.23
C GLY A 29 -16.69 -21.14 -11.46
N MET A 30 -15.47 -20.69 -11.21
CA MET A 30 -14.52 -20.40 -12.27
C MET A 30 -13.58 -21.60 -12.44
N ASP A 31 -13.37 -22.04 -13.66
CA ASP A 31 -12.39 -23.09 -14.02
C ASP A 31 -10.94 -22.56 -14.05
N THR A 32 -10.73 -21.33 -13.54
CA THR A 32 -9.41 -20.75 -13.46
C THR A 32 -8.58 -21.42 -12.38
N PRO A 33 -7.35 -21.86 -12.68
CA PRO A 33 -6.46 -22.41 -11.67
C PRO A 33 -6.23 -21.43 -10.52
N ILE A 34 -6.40 -21.90 -9.30
CA ILE A 34 -6.18 -21.12 -8.08
C ILE A 34 -4.76 -21.40 -7.60
N ALA A 35 -3.99 -20.35 -7.32
CA ALA A 35 -2.63 -20.46 -6.82
C ALA A 35 -2.57 -21.33 -5.56
N LEU A 36 -1.48 -22.06 -5.41
CA LEU A 36 -1.24 -22.88 -4.24
C LEU A 36 -0.70 -22.02 -3.10
N ASP A 37 -1.18 -22.29 -1.90
CA ASP A 37 -0.58 -21.80 -0.68
C ASP A 37 0.79 -22.48 -0.49
N PRO A 38 1.87 -21.73 -0.35
CA PRO A 38 3.22 -22.28 -0.24
C PRO A 38 3.45 -23.17 0.97
N GLU A 39 2.69 -22.99 2.04
CA GLU A 39 2.83 -23.77 3.28
C GLU A 39 2.07 -25.09 3.19
N SER A 40 0.83 -25.08 2.72
CA SER A 40 -0.04 -26.27 2.66
C SER A 40 0.04 -27.03 1.33
N GLY A 41 0.58 -26.44 0.28
CA GLY A 41 0.60 -26.97 -1.08
C GLY A 41 -0.80 -27.15 -1.70
N ARG A 42 -1.84 -26.62 -1.08
CA ARG A 42 -3.23 -26.66 -1.55
C ARG A 42 -3.64 -25.32 -2.13
N PRO A 43 -4.65 -25.30 -3.02
CA PRO A 43 -5.23 -24.03 -3.44
C PRO A 43 -5.62 -23.20 -2.22
N TRP A 44 -5.17 -21.95 -2.13
CA TRP A 44 -5.47 -21.06 -1.00
C TRP A 44 -6.97 -20.82 -0.82
N ARG A 45 -7.75 -21.12 -1.85
CA ARG A 45 -9.21 -21.18 -1.84
C ARG A 45 -9.65 -22.28 -2.79
N ALA A 46 -10.63 -23.08 -2.37
CA ALA A 46 -11.09 -24.22 -3.18
C ALA A 46 -11.75 -23.77 -4.48
N ARG A 47 -12.49 -22.65 -4.45
CA ARG A 47 -13.32 -22.21 -5.56
C ARG A 47 -13.68 -20.72 -5.47
N PHE A 48 -13.94 -20.11 -6.62
CA PHE A 48 -14.56 -18.78 -6.72
C PHE A 48 -15.93 -18.88 -7.39
N ASP A 49 -16.94 -18.30 -6.76
CA ASP A 49 -18.14 -17.82 -7.42
C ASP A 49 -18.04 -16.32 -7.70
N ALA A 50 -19.02 -15.75 -8.41
CA ALA A 50 -19.02 -14.35 -8.79
C ALA A 50 -19.01 -13.39 -7.57
N TYR A 51 -19.70 -13.74 -6.49
CA TYR A 51 -19.75 -12.91 -5.26
C TYR A 51 -18.43 -12.98 -4.49
N ALA A 52 -17.88 -14.18 -4.37
CA ALA A 52 -16.58 -14.40 -3.74
C ALA A 52 -15.47 -13.68 -4.49
N LEU A 53 -15.46 -13.75 -5.82
CA LEU A 53 -14.50 -13.03 -6.64
C LEU A 53 -14.61 -11.50 -6.44
N ALA A 54 -15.82 -10.96 -6.54
CA ALA A 54 -16.04 -9.52 -6.33
C ALA A 54 -15.68 -9.07 -4.90
N HIS A 55 -15.83 -9.95 -3.92
CA HIS A 55 -15.38 -9.69 -2.56
C HIS A 55 -13.86 -9.62 -2.49
N GLU A 56 -13.14 -10.63 -2.99
CA GLU A 56 -11.68 -10.67 -2.97
C GLU A 56 -11.04 -9.54 -3.79
N GLU A 57 -11.62 -9.17 -4.93
CA GLU A 57 -11.17 -8.02 -5.71
C GLU A 57 -11.23 -6.72 -4.90
N ARG A 58 -12.28 -6.53 -4.09
CA ARG A 58 -12.38 -5.39 -3.17
C ARG A 58 -11.32 -5.45 -2.06
N GLN A 59 -11.05 -6.62 -1.51
CA GLN A 59 -10.00 -6.80 -0.50
C GLN A 59 -8.63 -6.52 -1.10
N LEU A 60 -8.33 -7.07 -2.28
CA LEU A 60 -7.09 -6.82 -3.01
C LEU A 60 -6.87 -5.32 -3.28
N GLN A 61 -7.90 -4.64 -3.79
CA GLN A 61 -7.82 -3.19 -4.02
C GLN A 61 -7.57 -2.41 -2.72
N THR A 62 -8.20 -2.83 -1.61
CA THR A 62 -8.02 -2.18 -0.31
C THR A 62 -6.61 -2.42 0.23
N ALA A 63 -6.09 -3.64 0.13
CA ALA A 63 -4.73 -3.98 0.50
C ALA A 63 -3.70 -3.17 -0.31
N ALA A 64 -3.87 -3.11 -1.63
CA ALA A 64 -3.02 -2.32 -2.50
C ALA A 64 -3.05 -0.82 -2.13
N TYR A 65 -4.24 -0.29 -1.83
CA TYR A 65 -4.37 1.09 -1.36
C TYR A 65 -3.62 1.34 -0.04
N ILE A 66 -3.75 0.43 0.93
CA ILE A 66 -3.05 0.53 2.23
C ILE A 66 -1.54 0.56 2.01
N LEU A 67 -0.99 -0.35 1.18
CA LEU A 67 0.44 -0.39 0.85
C LEU A 67 0.91 0.94 0.25
N CYS A 68 0.18 1.47 -0.72
CA CYS A 68 0.50 2.75 -1.34
C CYS A 68 0.46 3.89 -0.30
N ALA A 69 -0.64 4.04 0.44
CA ALA A 69 -0.80 5.13 1.40
C ALA A 69 0.20 5.07 2.56
N TYR A 70 0.46 3.86 3.06
CA TYR A 70 1.35 3.65 4.20
C TYR A 70 2.81 3.80 3.82
N LEU A 71 3.29 3.07 2.80
CA LEU A 71 4.72 3.00 2.51
C LEU A 71 5.27 4.17 1.70
N THR A 72 4.42 4.95 1.03
CA THR A 72 4.85 6.19 0.35
C THR A 72 4.68 7.44 1.21
N GLY A 73 3.81 7.39 2.20
CA GLY A 73 3.39 8.54 2.97
C GLY A 73 2.58 9.57 2.17
N MET A 74 2.04 9.21 1.02
CA MET A 74 1.17 10.06 0.21
C MET A 74 -0.13 10.41 0.93
N ARG A 75 -0.73 11.55 0.61
CA ARG A 75 -2.09 11.88 1.07
C ARG A 75 -3.12 11.08 0.29
N ASP A 76 -4.32 10.90 0.88
CA ASP A 76 -5.44 10.21 0.23
C ASP A 76 -5.69 10.73 -1.20
N GLY A 77 -5.80 12.04 -1.39
CA GLY A 77 -6.01 12.63 -2.72
C GLY A 77 -4.86 12.34 -3.70
N GLU A 78 -3.62 12.28 -3.23
CA GLU A 78 -2.45 11.96 -4.03
C GLU A 78 -2.45 10.47 -4.45
N VAL A 79 -2.83 9.57 -3.53
CA VAL A 79 -3.01 8.14 -3.85
C VAL A 79 -4.15 7.96 -4.84
N GLN A 80 -5.30 8.60 -4.60
CA GLN A 80 -6.49 8.51 -5.45
C GLN A 80 -6.26 9.04 -6.87
N ALA A 81 -5.30 9.94 -7.06
CA ALA A 81 -4.97 10.54 -8.35
C ALA A 81 -4.03 9.69 -9.22
N MET A 82 -3.56 8.54 -8.74
CA MET A 82 -2.69 7.66 -9.51
C MET A 82 -3.35 7.19 -10.79
N GLN A 83 -2.61 7.28 -11.91
CA GLN A 83 -3.04 6.86 -13.23
C GLN A 83 -2.29 5.60 -13.69
N PRO A 84 -2.77 4.86 -14.67
CA PRO A 84 -1.98 3.85 -15.36
C PRO A 84 -0.65 4.42 -15.83
N GLY A 85 0.46 3.69 -15.63
CA GLY A 85 1.81 4.17 -15.95
C GLY A 85 2.43 5.11 -14.91
N CYS A 86 1.78 5.33 -13.77
CA CYS A 86 2.32 6.16 -12.68
C CYS A 86 3.58 5.56 -12.04
N LEU A 87 3.75 4.25 -12.08
CA LEU A 87 4.96 3.58 -11.57
C LEU A 87 6.08 3.69 -12.59
N GLN A 88 7.22 4.18 -12.16
CA GLN A 88 8.42 4.29 -12.97
C GLN A 88 9.58 3.56 -12.31
N ARG A 89 10.36 2.88 -13.14
CA ARG A 89 11.61 2.22 -12.76
C ARG A 89 12.74 2.90 -13.51
N SER A 90 13.72 3.41 -12.78
CA SER A 90 14.92 4.01 -13.33
C SER A 90 16.15 3.44 -12.64
N ARG A 91 17.26 3.42 -13.36
CA ARG A 91 18.56 3.03 -12.83
C ARG A 91 19.44 4.25 -12.77
N SER A 92 20.24 4.39 -11.70
CA SER A 92 21.22 5.45 -11.60
C SER A 92 22.25 5.37 -12.73
N ALA A 93 22.91 6.50 -13.05
CA ALA A 93 23.86 6.58 -14.16
C ALA A 93 25.03 5.59 -14.01
N ASP A 94 25.43 5.28 -12.78
CA ASP A 94 26.45 4.28 -12.44
C ASP A 94 25.94 2.83 -12.43
N GLY A 95 24.62 2.62 -12.64
CA GLY A 95 23.99 1.32 -12.67
C GLY A 95 23.85 0.61 -11.31
N LEU A 96 24.24 1.26 -10.23
CA LEU A 96 24.29 0.66 -8.90
C LEU A 96 22.97 0.76 -8.13
N ILE A 97 22.11 1.74 -8.44
CA ILE A 97 20.89 2.00 -7.71
C ILE A 97 19.69 1.90 -8.65
N ASP A 98 18.81 0.94 -8.37
CA ASP A 98 17.48 0.90 -8.97
C ASP A 98 16.53 1.77 -8.15
N ARG A 99 15.91 2.75 -8.80
CA ARG A 99 14.95 3.66 -8.16
C ARG A 99 13.56 3.38 -8.67
N LEU A 100 12.64 3.21 -7.74
CA LEU A 100 11.20 3.13 -7.99
C LEU A 100 10.56 4.46 -7.58
N THR A 101 9.77 5.03 -8.47
CA THR A 101 8.99 6.25 -8.18
C THR A 101 7.55 6.11 -8.65
N ILE A 102 6.67 6.83 -7.97
CA ILE A 102 5.27 6.99 -8.36
C ILE A 102 5.07 8.46 -8.74
N ARG A 103 4.55 8.68 -9.94
CA ARG A 103 4.08 10.00 -10.39
C ARG A 103 2.60 10.14 -10.11
N SER A 104 2.22 11.21 -9.44
CA SER A 104 0.82 11.50 -9.14
C SER A 104 0.59 13.00 -8.95
N THR A 105 -0.67 13.41 -8.78
CA THR A 105 -1.03 14.82 -8.65
C THR A 105 -1.02 15.28 -7.21
N LEU A 106 -0.25 16.32 -6.93
CA LEU A 106 -0.22 17.07 -5.68
C LEU A 106 -1.19 18.24 -5.76
N TYR A 107 -2.25 18.22 -4.96
CA TYR A 107 -3.26 19.28 -4.93
C TYR A 107 -3.02 20.31 -3.83
N LYS A 108 -2.53 19.87 -2.66
CA LYS A 108 -2.40 20.74 -1.48
C LYS A 108 -1.35 21.81 -1.70
N GLY A 109 -1.79 23.08 -1.68
CA GLY A 109 -0.93 24.25 -1.88
C GLY A 109 -0.63 24.56 -3.33
N ARG A 110 -1.43 23.98 -4.25
CA ARG A 110 -1.36 24.17 -5.71
C ARG A 110 -2.70 24.66 -6.24
N GLY A 111 -2.74 25.03 -7.51
CA GLY A 111 -4.00 25.38 -8.20
C GLY A 111 -4.99 24.22 -8.25
N ALA A 112 -6.18 24.47 -8.84
CA ALA A 112 -7.23 23.45 -8.93
C ALA A 112 -6.80 22.19 -9.69
N ASP A 113 -5.94 22.33 -10.69
CA ASP A 113 -5.43 21.22 -11.50
C ASP A 113 -4.32 20.44 -10.80
N GLY A 114 -3.75 20.97 -9.72
CA GLY A 114 -2.62 20.39 -9.01
C GLY A 114 -1.32 20.43 -9.83
N GLU A 115 -0.30 19.77 -9.34
CA GLU A 115 0.99 19.59 -10.02
C GLU A 115 1.40 18.13 -9.98
N ILE A 116 2.03 17.65 -11.06
CA ILE A 116 2.59 16.29 -11.11
C ILE A 116 3.88 16.27 -10.29
N GLU A 117 3.94 15.36 -9.35
CA GLU A 117 5.06 15.15 -8.45
C GLU A 117 5.45 13.68 -8.39
N GLU A 118 6.66 13.41 -7.90
CA GLU A 118 7.21 12.07 -7.78
C GLU A 118 7.45 11.69 -6.31
N TRP A 119 7.04 10.49 -5.93
CA TRP A 119 7.32 9.88 -4.64
C TRP A 119 8.22 8.68 -4.82
N VAL A 120 9.33 8.64 -4.10
CA VAL A 120 10.19 7.45 -4.02
C VAL A 120 9.42 6.33 -3.34
N THR A 121 9.57 5.11 -3.86
CA THR A 121 8.86 3.95 -3.35
C THR A 121 9.72 2.69 -3.36
N ILE A 122 9.11 1.57 -2.97
CA ILE A 122 9.75 0.27 -2.81
C ILE A 122 8.96 -0.82 -3.52
N GLU A 123 9.57 -1.97 -3.74
CA GLU A 123 9.00 -3.08 -4.50
C GLU A 123 7.59 -3.54 -4.03
N PRO A 124 7.27 -3.63 -2.72
CA PRO A 124 5.90 -3.96 -2.31
C PRO A 124 4.84 -2.99 -2.83
N VAL A 125 5.16 -1.69 -2.90
CA VAL A 125 4.26 -0.68 -3.46
C VAL A 125 4.17 -0.80 -4.98
N ALA A 126 5.28 -1.09 -5.66
CA ALA A 126 5.27 -1.34 -7.10
C ALA A 126 4.31 -2.49 -7.45
N ARG A 127 4.39 -3.61 -6.74
CA ARG A 127 3.47 -4.74 -6.90
C ARG A 127 2.01 -4.37 -6.62
N ALA A 128 1.77 -3.53 -5.61
CA ALA A 128 0.43 -3.05 -5.29
C ALA A 128 -0.15 -2.19 -6.42
N VAL A 129 0.65 -1.28 -6.99
CA VAL A 129 0.26 -0.45 -8.14
C VAL A 129 -0.02 -1.31 -9.37
N GLU A 130 0.84 -2.29 -9.66
CA GLU A 130 0.66 -3.21 -10.78
C GLU A 130 -0.62 -4.06 -10.62
N ALA A 131 -0.90 -4.54 -9.41
CA ALA A 131 -2.13 -5.29 -9.11
C ALA A 131 -3.37 -4.41 -9.28
N ALA A 132 -3.36 -3.18 -8.75
CA ALA A 132 -4.45 -2.22 -8.91
C ALA A 132 -4.68 -1.84 -10.38
N THR A 133 -3.60 -1.65 -11.13
CA THR A 133 -3.66 -1.34 -12.57
C THR A 133 -4.29 -2.50 -13.35
N ARG A 134 -3.86 -3.74 -13.12
CA ARG A 134 -4.44 -4.92 -13.75
C ARG A 134 -5.92 -5.09 -13.41
N LEU A 135 -6.27 -4.85 -12.15
CA LEU A 135 -7.67 -4.89 -11.70
C LEU A 135 -8.52 -3.83 -12.40
N ALA A 136 -8.00 -2.60 -12.48
CA ALA A 136 -8.69 -1.52 -13.20
C ALA A 136 -8.89 -1.85 -14.70
N ALA A 137 -7.86 -2.35 -15.37
CA ALA A 137 -7.91 -2.73 -16.77
C ALA A 137 -8.94 -3.86 -17.03
N ARG A 138 -9.04 -4.84 -16.13
CA ARG A 138 -10.03 -5.92 -16.22
C ARG A 138 -11.47 -5.39 -16.22
N HIS A 139 -11.75 -4.39 -15.39
CA HIS A 139 -13.09 -3.82 -15.25
C HIS A 139 -13.40 -2.69 -16.24
N ARG A 140 -12.39 -2.17 -16.94
CA ARG A 140 -12.51 -1.09 -17.94
C ARG A 140 -11.74 -1.39 -19.23
N PRO A 141 -11.99 -2.54 -19.89
CA PRO A 141 -11.17 -2.97 -21.02
C PRO A 141 -11.24 -2.03 -22.26
N ARG A 142 -12.18 -1.08 -22.30
CA ARG A 142 -12.41 -0.16 -23.42
C ARG A 142 -12.03 1.30 -23.12
N ARG A 143 -11.47 1.59 -21.94
CA ARG A 143 -11.07 2.94 -21.56
C ARG A 143 -9.60 2.95 -21.17
N GLU A 144 -8.81 3.72 -21.87
CA GLU A 144 -7.40 3.95 -21.58
C GLU A 144 -7.21 5.10 -20.58
N ASP A 145 -8.21 6.00 -20.49
CA ASP A 145 -8.26 7.11 -19.54
C ASP A 145 -8.86 6.69 -18.21
N GLY A 146 -8.34 7.23 -17.15
CA GLY A 146 -8.84 7.07 -15.79
C GLY A 146 -7.88 6.43 -14.80
N GLY A 147 -8.10 6.68 -13.49
CA GLY A 147 -7.23 6.24 -12.41
C GLY A 147 -7.16 4.72 -12.23
N ILE A 148 -6.14 4.27 -11.53
CA ILE A 148 -6.02 2.84 -11.16
C ILE A 148 -7.01 2.42 -10.06
N TRP A 149 -7.63 3.39 -9.39
CA TRP A 149 -8.61 3.17 -8.33
C TRP A 149 -10.03 3.30 -8.88
N ILE A 150 -10.79 2.22 -8.83
CA ILE A 150 -12.10 2.10 -9.44
C ILE A 150 -13.19 1.67 -8.45
N VAL A 151 -14.44 1.93 -8.79
CA VAL A 151 -15.59 1.42 -8.04
C VAL A 151 -15.97 0.02 -8.53
N LEU A 152 -15.69 -1.00 -7.74
CA LEU A 152 -15.77 -2.43 -8.10
C LEU A 152 -17.16 -3.07 -8.02
N HIS A 153 -18.24 -2.35 -7.75
CA HIS A 153 -19.57 -2.98 -7.54
C HIS A 153 -20.68 -2.43 -8.40
N ARG A 154 -20.33 -1.84 -9.55
CA ARG A 154 -21.31 -1.38 -10.54
C ARG A 154 -21.01 -2.02 -11.89
N ALA A 155 -22.07 -2.23 -12.66
CA ALA A 155 -22.00 -2.78 -14.01
C ALA A 155 -21.08 -1.95 -14.95
N VAL A 156 -20.87 -0.69 -14.62
CA VAL A 156 -19.89 0.19 -15.28
C VAL A 156 -18.96 0.74 -14.21
N ALA A 157 -17.68 0.45 -14.33
CA ALA A 157 -16.66 1.02 -13.44
C ALA A 157 -16.64 2.54 -13.59
N GLN A 158 -16.73 3.26 -12.47
CA GLN A 158 -16.70 4.72 -12.46
C GLN A 158 -15.34 5.19 -11.93
N ASP A 159 -14.79 6.21 -12.57
CA ASP A 159 -13.56 6.90 -12.22
C ASP A 159 -13.76 7.84 -11.02
N ARG A 160 -14.08 7.29 -9.87
CA ARG A 160 -14.30 8.07 -8.64
C ARG A 160 -13.35 7.67 -7.52
N GLY A 161 -12.26 6.99 -7.85
CA GLY A 161 -11.33 6.48 -6.87
C GLY A 161 -11.95 5.39 -5.98
N VAL A 162 -11.36 5.16 -4.82
CA VAL A 162 -11.89 4.23 -3.80
C VAL A 162 -12.86 4.97 -2.89
N PRO A 163 -14.17 4.78 -3.01
CA PRO A 163 -15.13 5.49 -2.18
C PRO A 163 -15.05 4.98 -0.74
N HIS A 164 -15.25 5.90 0.21
CA HIS A 164 -15.29 5.57 1.63
C HIS A 164 -14.08 4.76 2.13
N VAL A 165 -12.89 5.15 1.72
CA VAL A 165 -11.63 4.41 1.95
C VAL A 165 -11.42 4.03 3.42
N VAL A 166 -11.70 4.93 4.36
CA VAL A 166 -11.57 4.67 5.80
C VAL A 166 -12.47 3.51 6.25
N ARG A 167 -13.72 3.47 5.77
CA ARG A 167 -14.63 2.35 6.04
C ARG A 167 -14.11 1.05 5.44
N ARG A 168 -13.56 1.10 4.22
CA ARG A 168 -13.01 -0.08 3.56
C ARG A 168 -11.79 -0.64 4.29
N ILE A 169 -10.88 0.23 4.75
CA ILE A 169 -9.72 -0.18 5.55
C ILE A 169 -10.16 -0.90 6.84
N ASN A 170 -11.14 -0.35 7.55
CA ASN A 170 -11.62 -0.95 8.79
C ASN A 170 -12.38 -2.27 8.55
N ARG A 171 -13.13 -2.42 7.46
CA ARG A 171 -13.72 -3.69 7.04
C ARG A 171 -12.69 -4.70 6.59
N TYR A 172 -11.61 -4.25 5.96
CA TYR A 172 -10.48 -5.11 5.60
C TYR A 172 -9.81 -5.69 6.85
N ARG A 173 -9.61 -4.88 7.90
CA ARG A 173 -9.15 -5.37 9.20
C ARG A 173 -10.08 -6.48 9.73
N GLU A 174 -11.39 -6.27 9.70
CA GLU A 174 -12.38 -7.27 10.14
C GLU A 174 -12.25 -8.56 9.32
N HIS A 175 -12.12 -8.44 8.00
CA HIS A 175 -11.89 -9.57 7.11
C HIS A 175 -10.61 -10.35 7.45
N LEU A 176 -9.52 -9.66 7.79
CA LEU A 176 -8.29 -10.31 8.23
C LEU A 176 -8.47 -11.05 9.55
N ASP A 177 -9.15 -10.45 10.51
CA ASP A 177 -9.45 -11.08 11.79
C ASP A 177 -10.33 -12.35 11.63
N GLU A 178 -11.34 -12.29 10.76
CA GLU A 178 -12.23 -13.44 10.46
C GLU A 178 -11.46 -14.57 9.74
N ARG A 179 -10.56 -14.23 8.84
CA ARG A 179 -9.87 -15.21 8.01
C ARG A 179 -8.66 -15.85 8.67
N TYR A 180 -7.88 -15.07 9.40
CA TYR A 180 -6.58 -15.46 9.93
C TYR A 180 -6.50 -15.39 11.45
N GLY A 181 -7.50 -14.85 12.12
CA GLY A 181 -7.58 -14.84 13.58
C GLY A 181 -7.79 -16.26 14.13
N SER A 182 -7.18 -16.55 15.27
CA SER A 182 -7.34 -17.82 15.98
C SER A 182 -8.12 -17.61 17.27
N GLN A 183 -9.12 -18.47 17.52
CA GLN A 183 -9.88 -18.61 18.79
C GLN A 183 -9.95 -17.36 19.68
N GLY A 184 -10.48 -16.25 19.14
CA GLY A 184 -10.67 -15.00 19.88
C GLY A 184 -9.50 -14.03 19.91
N ALA A 185 -8.35 -14.38 19.31
CA ALA A 185 -7.24 -13.46 19.13
C ALA A 185 -7.28 -12.82 17.72
N PRO A 186 -7.50 -11.49 17.61
CA PRO A 186 -7.46 -10.81 16.32
C PRO A 186 -6.04 -10.80 15.77
N VAL A 187 -5.92 -10.81 14.42
CA VAL A 187 -4.62 -10.67 13.71
C VAL A 187 -3.98 -9.32 14.04
N ILE A 188 -4.80 -8.29 14.09
CA ILE A 188 -4.35 -6.95 14.45
C ILE A 188 -4.58 -6.75 15.96
N PRO A 189 -3.52 -6.52 16.75
CA PRO A 189 -3.63 -6.39 18.19
C PRO A 189 -4.66 -5.34 18.62
N LEU A 190 -5.33 -5.65 19.73
CA LEU A 190 -6.22 -4.68 20.38
C LEU A 190 -5.39 -3.59 21.05
N VAL A 191 -5.86 -2.36 20.99
CA VAL A 191 -5.30 -1.23 21.75
C VAL A 191 -6.26 -0.95 22.92
N GLU A 192 -5.76 -1.05 24.14
CA GLU A 192 -6.58 -0.90 25.36
C GLU A 192 -7.85 -1.77 25.36
N GLY A 193 -7.70 -3.02 24.88
CA GLY A 193 -8.82 -3.96 24.79
C GLY A 193 -9.85 -3.66 23.69
N ARG A 194 -9.59 -2.67 22.83
CA ARG A 194 -10.49 -2.26 21.74
C ARG A 194 -9.86 -2.43 20.38
N ARG A 195 -10.68 -2.71 19.38
CA ARG A 195 -10.24 -2.73 18.00
C ARG A 195 -9.85 -1.32 17.55
N TRP A 196 -8.63 -1.17 17.02
CA TRP A 196 -8.15 0.09 16.50
C TRP A 196 -8.92 0.52 15.25
N SER A 197 -9.33 1.79 15.21
CA SER A 197 -9.95 2.38 14.02
C SER A 197 -8.90 3.11 13.19
N PHE A 198 -8.65 2.59 11.99
CA PHE A 198 -7.69 3.16 11.06
C PHE A 198 -8.27 4.35 10.30
N ASN A 199 -7.40 5.33 10.02
CA ASN A 199 -7.65 6.37 9.05
C ASN A 199 -6.37 6.68 8.24
N THR A 200 -6.51 7.28 7.06
CA THR A 200 -5.40 7.53 6.14
C THR A 200 -4.33 8.47 6.68
N ARG A 201 -4.69 9.37 7.60
CA ARG A 201 -3.74 10.31 8.24
C ARG A 201 -2.76 9.59 9.16
N GLN A 202 -3.21 8.51 9.82
CA GLN A 202 -2.35 7.72 10.71
C GLN A 202 -1.21 7.08 9.91
N PHE A 203 -1.50 6.47 8.76
CA PHE A 203 -0.47 5.89 7.89
C PHE A 203 0.64 6.89 7.56
N ARG A 204 0.24 8.06 7.08
CA ARG A 204 1.19 9.11 6.75
C ARG A 204 2.01 9.59 7.96
N ARG A 205 1.37 9.75 9.14
CA ARG A 205 2.07 10.17 10.36
C ARG A 205 3.07 9.13 10.84
N THR A 206 2.70 7.86 10.84
CA THR A 206 3.58 6.76 11.24
C THR A 206 4.83 6.72 10.38
N VAL A 207 4.69 6.79 9.05
CA VAL A 207 5.85 6.80 8.15
C VAL A 207 6.69 8.07 8.31
N ALA A 208 6.04 9.24 8.48
CA ALA A 208 6.76 10.48 8.76
C ALA A 208 7.63 10.36 10.00
N TRP A 209 7.08 9.78 11.06
CA TRP A 209 7.78 9.55 12.30
C TRP A 209 8.99 8.61 12.11
N HIS A 210 8.81 7.49 11.43
CA HIS A 210 9.91 6.56 11.12
C HIS A 210 11.00 7.20 10.28
N ILE A 211 10.64 7.97 9.25
CA ILE A 211 11.61 8.69 8.42
C ILE A 211 12.37 9.74 9.25
N ALA A 212 11.65 10.55 10.04
CA ALA A 212 12.27 11.62 10.84
C ALA A 212 13.31 11.12 11.84
N ASN A 213 13.12 9.88 12.31
CA ASN A 213 14.00 9.25 13.29
C ASN A 213 15.20 8.51 12.67
N ARG A 214 15.38 8.55 11.36
CA ARG A 214 16.58 8.04 10.67
C ARG A 214 17.62 9.15 10.49
N PRO A 215 18.92 8.83 10.37
CA PRO A 215 19.94 9.79 9.98
C PRO A 215 19.51 10.52 8.70
N PHE A 216 19.62 11.86 8.69
CA PHE A 216 19.15 12.74 7.60
C PHE A 216 17.65 12.63 7.27
N GLY A 217 16.88 11.90 8.09
CA GLY A 217 15.47 11.60 7.84
C GLY A 217 14.58 12.82 7.72
N VAL A 218 14.84 13.88 8.46
CA VAL A 218 14.05 15.13 8.39
C VAL A 218 14.14 15.77 7.01
N VAL A 219 15.34 15.78 6.41
CA VAL A 219 15.54 16.29 5.04
C VAL A 219 14.89 15.39 4.00
N ALA A 220 15.13 14.08 4.11
CA ALA A 220 14.50 13.09 3.24
C ALA A 220 12.97 13.14 3.33
N GLY A 221 12.44 13.29 4.55
CA GLY A 221 11.01 13.40 4.80
C GLY A 221 10.42 14.68 4.21
N LYS A 222 11.08 15.82 4.30
CA LYS A 222 10.63 17.05 3.63
C LYS A 222 10.43 16.82 2.13
N ILE A 223 11.39 16.17 1.48
CA ILE A 223 11.35 15.87 0.04
C ILE A 223 10.23 14.90 -0.27
N GLN A 224 10.16 13.77 0.45
CA GLN A 224 9.15 12.73 0.23
C GLN A 224 7.72 13.24 0.46
N TYR A 225 7.52 14.08 1.47
CA TYR A 225 6.19 14.59 1.85
C TYR A 225 5.79 15.89 1.14
N LYS A 226 6.68 16.42 0.27
CA LYS A 226 6.44 17.68 -0.47
C LYS A 226 6.09 18.84 0.47
N HIS A 227 6.82 18.93 1.59
CA HIS A 227 6.64 20.03 2.54
C HIS A 227 7.49 21.24 2.14
N ALA A 228 6.92 22.43 2.25
CA ALA A 228 7.61 23.67 1.90
C ALA A 228 8.83 23.94 2.80
N SER A 229 8.79 23.51 4.07
CA SER A 229 9.89 23.68 5.01
C SER A 229 10.18 22.43 5.83
N VAL A 230 11.40 22.34 6.37
CA VAL A 230 11.83 21.28 7.29
C VAL A 230 10.97 21.32 8.56
N ALA A 231 10.70 22.52 9.11
CA ALA A 231 9.87 22.69 10.30
C ALA A 231 8.45 22.13 10.15
N MET A 232 7.87 22.22 8.95
CA MET A 232 6.55 21.59 8.68
C MET A 232 6.60 20.07 8.75
N PHE A 233 7.68 19.46 8.31
CA PHE A 233 7.83 18.01 8.39
C PHE A 233 8.12 17.57 9.83
N ASP A 234 8.98 18.28 10.54
CA ASP A 234 9.33 18.01 11.93
C ASP A 234 8.09 18.08 12.84
N GLY A 235 7.27 19.11 12.69
CA GLY A 235 5.98 19.20 13.39
C GLY A 235 4.98 18.09 13.00
N TYR A 236 5.12 17.50 11.81
CA TYR A 236 4.30 16.39 11.34
C TYR A 236 4.74 15.05 11.94
N ALA A 237 6.03 14.87 12.16
CA ALA A 237 6.60 13.71 12.83
C ALA A 237 6.20 13.64 14.32
N GLY A 238 5.79 14.76 14.89
CA GLY A 238 5.08 14.85 16.16
C GLY A 238 5.91 14.56 17.41
N SER A 239 5.51 15.14 18.52
CA SER A 239 5.87 14.68 19.85
C SER A 239 4.89 13.55 20.23
N SER A 240 5.35 12.31 20.30
CA SER A 240 4.56 11.23 20.87
C SER A 240 4.64 11.30 22.39
N GLU A 241 3.52 11.49 23.06
CA GLU A 241 3.40 11.38 24.53
C GLU A 241 3.43 9.91 25.00
N SER A 242 3.39 8.93 24.10
CA SER A 242 3.50 7.53 24.41
C SER A 242 4.97 7.14 24.57
N GLY A 243 5.54 6.88 25.69
CA GLY A 243 6.90 6.40 26.02
C GLY A 243 7.83 5.84 24.91
N PHE A 244 7.31 5.71 23.73
CA PHE A 244 7.92 5.29 22.46
C PHE A 244 9.11 6.18 22.01
N ARG A 245 9.15 7.44 22.45
CA ARG A 245 10.29 8.32 22.19
C ARG A 245 11.57 7.83 22.87
N GLN A 246 11.45 7.24 24.07
CA GLN A 246 12.59 6.68 24.79
C GLN A 246 13.12 5.39 24.12
N GLU A 247 12.23 4.54 23.63
CA GLU A 247 12.61 3.33 22.87
C GLU A 247 13.34 3.69 21.59
N VAL A 248 12.87 4.71 20.87
CA VAL A 248 13.53 5.19 19.64
C VAL A 248 14.84 5.89 19.90
N GLU A 249 14.96 6.64 20.98
CA GLU A 249 16.25 7.21 21.39
C GLU A 249 17.25 6.10 21.73
N GLN A 250 16.81 4.99 22.31
CA GLN A 250 17.63 3.80 22.52
C GLN A 250 18.00 3.11 21.21
N GLU A 251 17.06 2.87 20.30
CA GLU A 251 17.35 2.30 18.99
C GLU A 251 18.26 3.20 18.13
N LYS A 252 18.09 4.52 18.21
CA LYS A 252 19.02 5.47 17.57
C LYS A 252 20.44 5.34 18.09
N ARG A 253 20.59 5.19 19.41
CA ARG A 253 21.91 4.97 20.03
C ARG A 253 22.53 3.64 19.59
N LEU A 254 21.71 2.59 19.52
CA LEU A 254 22.17 1.28 19.01
C LEU A 254 22.56 1.37 17.52
N GLY A 255 21.75 1.99 16.68
CA GLY A 255 22.10 2.21 15.27
C GLY A 255 23.34 3.07 15.06
N GLN A 256 23.55 4.10 15.90
CA GLN A 256 24.78 4.89 15.89
C GLN A 256 26.00 4.07 16.34
N PHE A 257 25.80 3.16 17.28
CA PHE A 257 26.86 2.25 17.72
C PHE A 257 27.25 1.26 16.62
N ASP A 258 26.28 0.69 15.92
CA ASP A 258 26.51 -0.19 14.78
C ASP A 258 27.24 0.54 13.63
N ASP A 259 26.89 1.80 13.35
CA ASP A 259 27.59 2.65 12.38
C ASP A 259 29.04 2.92 12.82
N ILE A 260 29.30 3.17 14.10
CA ILE A 260 30.64 3.36 14.65
C ILE A 260 31.46 2.06 14.51
N VAL A 261 30.87 0.93 14.86
CA VAL A 261 31.52 -0.39 14.72
C VAL A 261 31.85 -0.68 13.25
N ALA A 262 30.90 -0.42 12.33
CA ALA A 262 31.12 -0.60 10.90
C ALA A 262 32.25 0.30 10.36
N HIS A 263 32.31 1.56 10.81
CA HIS A 263 33.42 2.47 10.45
C HIS A 263 34.75 2.04 11.05
N TYR A 264 34.78 1.52 12.26
CA TYR A 264 35.96 0.97 12.89
C TYR A 264 36.48 -0.26 12.12
N GLU A 265 35.61 -1.19 11.76
CA GLU A 265 35.95 -2.36 10.96
C GLU A 265 36.45 -1.98 9.56
N ALA A 266 35.83 -0.97 8.93
CA ALA A 266 36.27 -0.43 7.64
C ALA A 266 37.68 0.19 7.74
N ALA A 267 37.95 0.94 8.81
CA ALA A 267 39.26 1.49 9.08
C ALA A 267 40.33 0.40 9.31
N GLN A 268 39.98 -0.68 10.03
CA GLN A 268 40.85 -1.85 10.22
C GLN A 268 41.17 -2.60 8.91
N ARG A 269 40.25 -2.60 7.96
CA ARG A 269 40.45 -3.12 6.60
C ARG A 269 41.26 -2.20 5.70
N GLY A 270 41.71 -1.02 6.21
CA GLY A 270 42.47 -0.04 5.46
C GLY A 270 41.66 0.85 4.53
N GLU A 271 40.32 0.87 4.71
CA GLU A 271 39.44 1.77 3.95
C GLU A 271 39.62 3.22 4.45
N ARG A 272 39.72 4.17 3.51
CA ARG A 272 39.89 5.59 3.89
C ARG A 272 38.53 6.18 4.26
N LEU A 273 38.41 6.61 5.51
CA LEU A 273 37.26 7.42 5.94
C LEU A 273 37.33 8.81 5.29
N ALA A 274 36.22 9.25 4.69
CA ALA A 274 36.08 10.55 4.06
C ALA A 274 35.09 11.42 4.82
N GLY A 275 35.34 12.74 4.90
CA GLY A 275 34.44 13.71 5.49
C GLY A 275 35.08 14.52 6.63
N PRO A 276 34.41 15.58 7.12
CA PRO A 276 34.96 16.51 8.13
C PRO A 276 35.29 15.87 9.49
N GLY A 277 34.73 14.70 9.78
CA GLY A 277 34.98 13.94 11.02
C GLY A 277 36.05 12.87 10.89
N ALA A 278 36.54 12.56 9.69
CA ALA A 278 37.46 11.45 9.46
C ALA A 278 38.76 11.55 10.26
N SER A 279 39.30 12.75 10.39
CA SER A 279 40.52 12.99 11.17
C SER A 279 40.34 12.78 12.69
N ARG A 280 39.17 13.02 13.24
CA ARG A 280 38.88 12.75 14.65
C ARG A 280 38.78 11.26 14.93
N VAL A 281 38.10 10.52 14.07
CA VAL A 281 37.92 9.07 14.20
C VAL A 281 39.28 8.36 14.09
N THR A 282 40.21 8.82 13.22
CA THR A 282 41.55 8.23 13.06
C THR A 282 42.54 8.58 14.16
N HIS A 283 42.26 9.66 14.95
CA HIS A 283 43.17 10.05 16.04
C HIS A 283 42.74 9.59 17.44
N GLU A 284 41.48 9.18 17.59
CA GLU A 284 40.89 8.76 18.88
C GLU A 284 40.71 7.24 18.97
N ILE A 285 41.13 6.48 17.95
CA ILE A 285 41.21 5.02 17.90
C ILE A 285 42.67 4.61 17.88
#